data_7a29e353411c18ac88dc9dc98d813ce5
#
_entry.id   7a29e353411c18ac88dc9dc98d813ce5
#
_cell.length_a   1.000
_cell.length_b   1.000
_cell.length_c   1.000
_cell.angle_alpha   90.00
_cell.angle_beta   90.00
_cell.angle_gamma   90.00
#
_symmetry.space_group_name_H-M   'P 1'
#
loop_
_entity.id
_entity.type
_entity.pdbx_description
1 polymer ?
#
loop_
_entity_poly.entity_id
_entity_poly.type
_entity_poly.pdbx_seq_one_letter_code
_entity_poly.pdbx_strand_id
1 'polypeptide(L)'
;VTKVVNTNFSISNARVGIATKRHPMPYDPANFSFTYSHQHQYTTGETTMYERKDNWRGALDYSWSPVYKAWEPFKGLKNKSKWLDILKRFGLNWLPQNIAFNTEMTRDYYELQERDMETLMSGAAGVDSKLPLTFSEQFLWNRESSINWDLTKNLHMNFQSATHAQVDVPYPDVDTDLYADQYHAWKDSVYRSAVLNSVRTWGTPLDYSQSFTASYKVPLNLLPVFD
;
A
#
# COMPACT_ATOMS: atom_id res chain seq x y z
N VAL A 1 -24.83 -31.55 1.35
CA VAL A 1 -25.21 -30.13 1.58
C VAL A 1 -23.95 -29.33 1.71
N THR A 2 -23.79 -28.29 0.89
CA THR A 2 -22.65 -27.36 0.97
C THR A 2 -23.00 -26.25 1.96
N LYS A 3 -22.10 -25.95 2.89
CA LYS A 3 -22.22 -24.86 3.84
C LYS A 3 -21.12 -23.83 3.55
N VAL A 4 -21.47 -22.56 3.41
CA VAL A 4 -20.54 -21.45 3.25
C VAL A 4 -20.75 -20.44 4.36
N VAL A 5 -19.69 -20.08 5.04
CA VAL A 5 -19.67 -19.04 6.07
C VAL A 5 -18.72 -17.94 5.63
N ASN A 6 -19.24 -16.72 5.53
CA ASN A 6 -18.45 -15.54 5.20
C ASN A 6 -18.46 -14.56 6.38
N THR A 7 -17.31 -14.12 6.78
CA THR A 7 -17.13 -13.09 7.79
C THR A 7 -16.26 -11.97 7.25
N ASN A 8 -16.80 -10.75 7.27
CA ASN A 8 -16.10 -9.57 6.79
C ASN A 8 -16.02 -8.53 7.91
N PHE A 9 -14.83 -8.00 8.11
CA PHE A 9 -14.59 -6.87 8.99
C PHE A 9 -13.80 -5.82 8.23
N SER A 10 -14.23 -4.54 8.32
CA SER A 10 -13.50 -3.46 7.66
C SER A 10 -13.56 -2.17 8.47
N ILE A 11 -12.43 -1.49 8.50
CA ILE A 11 -12.28 -0.11 8.97
C ILE A 11 -11.72 0.67 7.79
N SER A 12 -12.47 1.64 7.29
CA SER A 12 -12.04 2.41 6.11
C SER A 12 -11.73 3.85 6.52
N ASN A 13 -10.57 4.34 6.07
CA ASN A 13 -10.21 5.75 6.16
C ASN A 13 -10.29 6.33 7.58
N ALA A 14 -9.85 5.56 8.58
CA ALA A 14 -9.77 6.02 9.96
C ALA A 14 -8.73 7.16 10.06
N ARG A 15 -9.16 8.33 10.49
CA ARG A 15 -8.32 9.52 10.63
C ARG A 15 -8.48 10.14 12.01
N VAL A 16 -7.42 10.77 12.48
CA VAL A 16 -7.49 11.60 13.69
C VAL A 16 -7.92 13.01 13.27
N GLY A 17 -9.14 13.39 13.63
CA GLY A 17 -9.64 14.75 13.42
C GLY A 17 -9.05 15.71 14.44
N ILE A 18 -8.17 16.61 14.01
CA ILE A 18 -7.64 17.69 14.86
C ILE A 18 -8.37 18.96 14.44
N ALA A 19 -9.22 19.47 15.34
CA ALA A 19 -9.91 20.75 15.14
C ALA A 19 -8.97 21.91 15.44
N THR A 20 -8.01 22.19 14.54
CA THR A 20 -7.14 23.37 14.64
C THR A 20 -7.48 24.38 13.57
N LYS A 21 -7.39 25.68 13.91
CA LYS A 21 -7.47 26.78 12.94
C LYS A 21 -6.18 26.96 12.14
N ARG A 22 -5.14 26.19 12.44
CA ARG A 22 -3.84 26.23 11.76
C ARG A 22 -3.82 25.25 10.60
N HIS A 23 -3.07 25.58 9.57
CA HIS A 23 -2.78 24.64 8.50
C HIS A 23 -2.03 23.42 9.04
N PRO A 24 -2.35 22.19 8.59
CA PRO A 24 -1.71 20.99 9.11
C PRO A 24 -0.20 21.02 8.83
N MET A 25 0.58 20.73 9.86
CA MET A 25 2.04 20.55 9.74
C MET A 25 2.33 19.14 9.16
N PRO A 26 3.51 18.91 8.57
CA PRO A 26 3.83 17.61 7.97
C PRO A 26 3.75 16.43 8.96
N TYR A 27 3.96 16.66 10.23
CA TYR A 27 3.91 15.64 11.29
C TYR A 27 2.54 15.51 11.97
N ASP A 28 1.52 16.25 11.52
CA ASP A 28 0.19 16.18 12.14
C ASP A 28 -0.47 14.82 11.85
N PRO A 29 -1.05 14.16 12.88
CA PRO A 29 -1.77 12.91 12.71
C PRO A 29 -2.95 13.00 11.73
N ALA A 30 -3.49 14.21 11.52
CA ALA A 30 -4.58 14.45 10.56
C ALA A 30 -4.18 14.16 9.09
N ASN A 31 -2.88 14.14 8.79
CA ASN A 31 -2.36 13.82 7.46
C ASN A 31 -2.36 12.31 7.17
N PHE A 32 -2.57 11.49 8.19
CA PHE A 32 -2.56 10.04 8.07
C PHE A 32 -3.99 9.50 8.03
N SER A 33 -4.20 8.49 7.21
CA SER A 33 -5.40 7.68 7.24
C SER A 33 -5.03 6.20 7.24
N PHE A 34 -5.79 5.43 7.99
CA PHE A 34 -5.60 4.00 8.12
C PHE A 34 -6.82 3.25 7.60
N THR A 35 -6.58 2.21 6.82
CA THR A 35 -7.60 1.29 6.32
C THR A 35 -7.20 -0.12 6.67
N TYR A 36 -8.13 -0.91 7.20
CA TYR A 36 -7.94 -2.32 7.47
C TYR A 36 -9.16 -3.10 7.03
N SER A 37 -8.97 -4.21 6.35
CA SER A 37 -10.04 -5.15 6.04
C SER A 37 -9.57 -6.58 6.23
N HIS A 38 -10.47 -7.41 6.72
CA HIS A 38 -10.29 -8.85 6.83
C HIS A 38 -11.54 -9.54 6.32
N GLN A 39 -11.35 -10.43 5.37
CA GLN A 39 -12.39 -11.27 4.81
C GLN A 39 -12.01 -12.72 5.06
N HIS A 40 -12.90 -13.45 5.69
CA HIS A 40 -12.78 -14.88 5.95
C HIS A 40 -13.93 -15.62 5.30
N GLN A 41 -13.62 -16.62 4.50
CA GLN A 41 -14.58 -17.53 3.91
C GLN A 41 -14.22 -18.95 4.30
N TYR A 42 -15.20 -19.67 4.80
CA TYR A 42 -15.08 -21.07 5.15
C TYR A 42 -16.19 -21.88 4.46
N THR A 43 -15.80 -22.87 3.67
CA THR A 43 -16.72 -23.70 2.90
C THR A 43 -16.52 -25.15 3.29
N THR A 44 -17.61 -25.86 3.52
CA THR A 44 -17.61 -27.32 3.68
C THR A 44 -18.61 -27.95 2.70
N GLY A 45 -18.27 -29.11 2.18
CA GLY A 45 -19.08 -29.78 1.18
C GLY A 45 -19.04 -31.32 1.33
N GLU A 46 -19.61 -31.98 0.39
CA GLU A 46 -19.66 -33.45 0.35
C GLU A 46 -18.28 -34.03 0.06
N THR A 47 -17.61 -33.52 -0.96
CA THR A 47 -16.25 -33.89 -1.36
C THR A 47 -15.16 -33.05 -0.66
N THR A 48 -15.52 -31.89 -0.18
CA THR A 48 -14.61 -30.93 0.46
C THR A 48 -14.78 -30.99 1.98
N MET A 49 -13.74 -31.40 2.69
CA MET A 49 -13.77 -31.33 4.16
C MET A 49 -13.88 -29.90 4.61
N TYR A 50 -12.96 -29.05 4.15
CA TYR A 50 -13.03 -27.61 4.30
C TYR A 50 -12.22 -26.90 3.22
N GLU A 51 -12.67 -25.75 2.84
CA GLU A 51 -11.96 -24.76 2.05
C GLU A 51 -11.96 -23.47 2.85
N ARG A 52 -10.78 -22.93 3.08
CA ARG A 52 -10.56 -21.70 3.83
C ARG A 52 -9.89 -20.68 2.96
N LYS A 53 -10.47 -19.49 2.90
CA LYS A 53 -9.91 -18.31 2.24
C LYS A 53 -9.86 -17.17 3.23
N ASP A 54 -8.68 -16.66 3.47
CA ASP A 54 -8.47 -15.49 4.31
C ASP A 54 -7.77 -14.41 3.49
N ASN A 55 -8.38 -13.23 3.44
CA ASN A 55 -7.78 -12.05 2.83
C ASN A 55 -7.65 -10.96 3.89
N TRP A 56 -6.44 -10.48 4.09
CA TRP A 56 -6.13 -9.32 4.95
C TRP A 56 -5.54 -8.21 4.11
N ARG A 57 -6.02 -7.01 4.33
CA ARG A 57 -5.50 -5.80 3.71
C ARG A 57 -5.33 -4.74 4.78
N GLY A 58 -4.14 -4.19 4.88
CA GLY A 58 -3.82 -3.04 5.72
C GLY A 58 -3.20 -1.94 4.87
N ALA A 59 -3.73 -0.73 4.92
CA ALA A 59 -3.18 0.41 4.21
C ALA A 59 -3.00 1.61 5.14
N LEU A 60 -1.90 2.31 4.96
CA LEU A 60 -1.60 3.57 5.61
C LEU A 60 -1.32 4.60 4.52
N ASP A 61 -2.15 5.63 4.49
CA ASP A 61 -2.04 6.75 3.57
C ASP A 61 -1.56 7.98 4.33
N TYR A 62 -0.61 8.68 3.76
CA TYR A 62 -0.15 9.98 4.20
C TYR A 62 -0.36 10.97 3.08
N SER A 63 -0.96 12.13 3.38
CA SER A 63 -1.11 13.22 2.41
C SER A 63 -0.98 14.56 3.12
N TRP A 64 -0.02 15.33 2.67
CA TRP A 64 0.22 16.67 3.18
C TRP A 64 0.23 17.69 2.06
N SER A 65 -0.63 18.70 2.18
CA SER A 65 -0.76 19.80 1.22
C SER A 65 -0.66 21.13 1.97
N PRO A 66 0.54 21.71 2.05
CA PRO A 66 0.74 22.95 2.73
C PRO A 66 0.07 24.12 2.01
N VAL A 67 -0.52 25.02 2.78
CA VAL A 67 -0.95 26.32 2.25
C VAL A 67 0.17 27.32 2.46
N TYR A 68 0.72 27.82 1.37
CA TYR A 68 1.82 28.78 1.41
C TYR A 68 1.60 29.93 0.42
N LYS A 69 2.29 31.03 0.65
CA LYS A 69 2.37 32.13 -0.31
C LYS A 69 3.70 32.04 -1.04
N ALA A 70 3.65 32.16 -2.37
CA ALA A 70 4.86 32.25 -3.17
C ALA A 70 5.71 33.44 -2.71
N TRP A 71 7.01 33.22 -2.56
CA TRP A 71 7.94 34.31 -2.31
C TRP A 71 8.20 35.04 -3.63
N GLU A 72 7.80 36.32 -3.70
CA GLU A 72 7.90 37.18 -4.86
C GLU A 72 8.90 38.31 -4.58
N PRO A 73 10.21 38.06 -4.69
CA PRO A 73 11.25 39.03 -4.27
C PRO A 73 11.24 40.31 -5.09
N PHE A 74 10.81 40.24 -6.33
CA PHE A 74 10.86 41.39 -7.28
C PHE A 74 9.54 42.14 -7.46
N LYS A 75 8.51 41.76 -6.70
CA LYS A 75 7.17 42.36 -6.80
C LYS A 75 7.16 43.87 -6.51
N GLY A 76 8.09 44.36 -5.65
CA GLY A 76 8.21 45.76 -5.24
C GLY A 76 8.92 46.65 -6.23
N LEU A 77 9.46 46.16 -7.34
CA LEU A 77 10.20 46.98 -8.32
C LEU A 77 9.22 47.92 -9.05
N LYS A 78 9.41 49.24 -8.89
CA LYS A 78 8.54 50.30 -9.43
C LYS A 78 8.84 50.66 -10.91
N ASN A 79 9.81 50.01 -11.54
CA ASN A 79 10.23 50.34 -12.91
C ASN A 79 9.25 49.75 -13.95
N LYS A 80 8.92 50.49 -15.01
CA LYS A 80 7.94 50.17 -16.04
C LYS A 80 8.53 49.41 -17.26
N SER A 81 9.73 48.85 -17.15
CA SER A 81 10.36 48.12 -18.27
C SER A 81 9.66 46.75 -18.48
N LYS A 82 9.31 46.44 -19.73
CA LYS A 82 8.73 45.12 -20.11
C LYS A 82 9.59 43.93 -19.65
N TRP A 83 10.92 44.06 -19.69
CA TRP A 83 11.84 43.00 -19.20
C TRP A 83 11.74 42.78 -17.69
N LEU A 84 11.52 43.85 -16.92
CA LEU A 84 11.34 43.75 -15.48
C LEU A 84 9.97 43.14 -15.08
N ASP A 85 8.99 43.15 -15.96
CA ASP A 85 7.70 42.50 -15.70
C ASP A 85 7.84 40.99 -15.67
N ILE A 86 8.80 40.39 -16.41
CA ILE A 86 9.14 38.98 -16.31
C ILE A 86 9.69 38.65 -14.92
N LEU A 87 10.61 39.50 -14.42
CA LEU A 87 11.19 39.33 -13.09
C LEU A 87 10.16 39.56 -11.98
N LYS A 88 9.27 40.55 -12.11
CA LYS A 88 8.20 40.80 -11.14
C LYS A 88 7.23 39.65 -10.97
N ARG A 89 7.00 38.87 -12.04
CA ARG A 89 6.14 37.68 -12.03
C ARG A 89 6.84 36.41 -11.53
N PHE A 90 8.17 36.51 -11.28
CA PHE A 90 8.91 35.40 -10.69
C PHE A 90 8.44 35.16 -9.26
N GLY A 91 7.95 34.00 -8.99
CA GLY A 91 7.58 33.53 -7.66
C GLY A 91 8.22 32.19 -7.40
N LEU A 92 8.86 32.04 -6.26
CA LEU A 92 9.49 30.82 -5.82
C LEU A 92 8.66 30.17 -4.70
N ASN A 93 8.33 28.92 -4.86
CA ASN A 93 7.66 28.12 -3.85
C ASN A 93 8.67 27.18 -3.18
N TRP A 94 8.97 27.43 -1.94
CA TRP A 94 9.91 26.60 -1.16
C TRP A 94 9.34 25.24 -0.77
N LEU A 95 8.00 25.14 -0.66
CA LEU A 95 7.32 23.93 -0.26
C LEU A 95 6.62 23.29 -1.46
N PRO A 96 6.57 21.95 -1.54
CA PRO A 96 5.79 21.26 -2.54
C PRO A 96 4.29 21.52 -2.32
N GLN A 97 3.51 21.42 -3.39
CA GLN A 97 2.06 21.55 -3.30
C GLN A 97 1.42 20.37 -2.60
N ASN A 98 1.94 19.19 -2.86
CA ASN A 98 1.46 17.94 -2.27
C ASN A 98 2.60 16.95 -2.11
N ILE A 99 2.64 16.29 -0.96
CA ILE A 99 3.42 15.08 -0.71
C ILE A 99 2.43 14.01 -0.30
N ALA A 100 2.40 12.92 -1.04
CA ALA A 100 1.59 11.76 -0.70
C ALA A 100 2.46 10.50 -0.65
N PHE A 101 2.17 9.67 0.32
CA PHE A 101 2.75 8.36 0.49
C PHE A 101 1.65 7.36 0.85
N ASN A 102 1.58 6.28 0.10
CA ASN A 102 0.70 5.16 0.36
C ASN A 102 1.53 3.92 0.62
N THR A 103 1.16 3.15 1.62
CA THR A 103 1.72 1.82 1.86
C THR A 103 0.59 0.85 2.15
N GLU A 104 0.54 -0.23 1.39
CA GLU A 104 -0.50 -1.24 1.47
C GLU A 104 0.13 -2.62 1.58
N MET A 105 -0.30 -3.37 2.57
CA MET A 105 0.03 -4.78 2.74
C MET A 105 -1.22 -5.62 2.50
N THR A 106 -1.10 -6.63 1.64
CA THR A 106 -2.18 -7.58 1.33
C THR A 106 -1.65 -8.98 1.54
N ARG A 107 -2.39 -9.77 2.31
CA ARG A 107 -2.08 -11.18 2.54
C ARG A 107 -3.28 -12.02 2.13
N ASP A 108 -3.07 -12.89 1.17
CA ASP A 108 -4.02 -13.87 0.70
C ASP A 108 -3.59 -15.26 1.15
N TYR A 109 -4.46 -15.94 1.87
CA TYR A 109 -4.27 -17.30 2.35
C TYR A 109 -5.37 -18.20 1.81
N TYR A 110 -4.97 -19.31 1.23
CA TYR A 110 -5.85 -20.32 0.72
C TYR A 110 -5.45 -21.68 1.24
N GLU A 111 -6.44 -22.46 1.70
CA GLU A 111 -6.26 -23.81 2.19
C GLU A 111 -7.46 -24.65 1.79
N LEU A 112 -7.20 -25.83 1.21
CA LEU A 112 -8.20 -26.77 0.75
C LEU A 112 -7.84 -28.16 1.21
N GLN A 113 -8.75 -28.79 1.94
CA GLN A 113 -8.70 -30.19 2.33
C GLN A 113 -9.86 -30.93 1.68
N GLU A 114 -9.54 -31.84 0.78
CA GLU A 114 -10.54 -32.69 0.12
C GLU A 114 -10.60 -34.07 0.76
N ARG A 115 -11.76 -34.74 0.58
CA ARG A 115 -11.95 -36.11 0.99
C ARG A 115 -11.57 -37.05 -0.13
N ASP A 116 -10.90 -38.15 0.22
CA ASP A 116 -10.70 -39.27 -0.68
C ASP A 116 -11.99 -40.12 -0.74
N MET A 117 -12.78 -39.85 -1.77
CA MET A 117 -14.06 -40.52 -1.97
C MET A 117 -13.91 -42.02 -2.31
N GLU A 118 -12.80 -42.42 -2.92
CA GLU A 118 -12.54 -43.82 -3.23
C GLU A 118 -12.30 -44.63 -1.95
N THR A 119 -11.48 -44.13 -1.06
CA THR A 119 -11.24 -44.71 0.26
C THR A 119 -12.50 -44.75 1.12
N LEU A 120 -13.32 -43.67 1.10
CA LEU A 120 -14.60 -43.65 1.79
C LEU A 120 -15.59 -44.70 1.26
N MET A 121 -15.69 -44.90 -0.05
CA MET A 121 -16.60 -45.84 -0.67
C MET A 121 -16.14 -47.27 -0.49
N SER A 122 -14.84 -47.52 -0.41
CA SER A 122 -14.29 -48.89 -0.19
C SER A 122 -14.55 -49.44 1.21
N GLY A 123 -14.95 -48.59 2.17
CA GLY A 123 -15.23 -48.96 3.56
C GLY A 123 -13.98 -49.43 4.32
N ALA A 124 -12.79 -49.07 3.89
CA ALA A 124 -11.54 -49.43 4.54
C ALA A 124 -11.45 -48.74 5.92
N ALA A 125 -11.77 -49.49 6.96
CA ALA A 125 -11.71 -48.97 8.33
C ALA A 125 -10.27 -48.67 8.72
N GLY A 126 -10.02 -47.43 9.20
CA GLY A 126 -8.72 -47.00 9.72
C GLY A 126 -7.78 -46.35 8.69
N VAL A 127 -8.20 -46.18 7.44
CA VAL A 127 -7.44 -45.38 6.46
C VAL A 127 -7.89 -43.93 6.51
N ASP A 128 -6.94 -43.02 6.56
CA ASP A 128 -7.25 -41.59 6.51
C ASP A 128 -7.83 -41.23 5.14
N SER A 129 -9.10 -40.84 5.10
CA SER A 129 -9.83 -40.50 3.89
C SER A 129 -9.62 -39.08 3.42
N LYS A 130 -8.43 -38.54 3.67
CA LYS A 130 -8.03 -37.16 3.29
C LYS A 130 -7.06 -37.22 2.12
N LEU A 131 -7.27 -36.34 1.13
CA LEU A 131 -6.26 -36.05 0.12
C LEU A 131 -5.20 -35.10 0.68
N PRO A 132 -4.03 -35.01 0.05
CA PRO A 132 -3.02 -34.05 0.48
C PRO A 132 -3.56 -32.62 0.56
N LEU A 133 -3.17 -31.89 1.60
CA LEU A 133 -3.58 -30.51 1.81
C LEU A 133 -3.07 -29.61 0.69
N THR A 134 -3.97 -28.87 0.05
CA THR A 134 -3.60 -27.82 -0.90
C THR A 134 -3.52 -26.51 -0.16
N PHE A 135 -2.39 -25.82 -0.30
CA PHE A 135 -2.08 -24.59 0.43
C PHE A 135 -1.46 -23.56 -0.50
N SER A 136 -1.86 -22.30 -0.36
CA SER A 136 -1.25 -21.16 -1.04
C SER A 136 -1.28 -19.95 -0.14
N GLU A 137 -0.17 -19.27 -0.04
CA GLU A 137 -0.06 -18.02 0.69
C GLU A 137 0.73 -17.00 -0.13
N GLN A 138 0.17 -15.81 -0.26
CA GLN A 138 0.81 -14.68 -0.91
C GLN A 138 0.73 -13.46 0.00
N PHE A 139 1.88 -12.85 0.27
CA PHE A 139 1.96 -11.65 1.09
C PHE A 139 2.68 -10.55 0.30
N LEU A 140 1.94 -9.54 -0.14
CA LEU A 140 2.43 -8.44 -0.95
C LEU A 140 2.50 -7.14 -0.13
N TRP A 141 3.48 -6.33 -0.46
CA TRP A 141 3.67 -5.01 0.12
C TRP A 141 3.89 -3.98 -0.97
N ASN A 142 2.87 -3.18 -1.23
CA ASN A 142 2.88 -2.11 -2.21
C ASN A 142 3.19 -0.78 -1.51
N ARG A 143 4.03 0.02 -2.12
CA ARG A 143 4.41 1.35 -1.63
C ARG A 143 4.42 2.31 -2.80
N GLU A 144 3.72 3.41 -2.64
CA GLU A 144 3.65 4.46 -3.63
C GLU A 144 3.97 5.80 -2.98
N SER A 145 4.74 6.62 -3.66
CA SER A 145 5.02 7.99 -3.24
C SER A 145 4.86 8.94 -4.41
N SER A 146 4.32 10.12 -4.13
CA SER A 146 4.20 11.18 -5.11
C SER A 146 4.51 12.53 -4.48
N ILE A 147 5.22 13.37 -5.23
CA ILE A 147 5.54 14.74 -4.86
C ILE A 147 5.21 15.63 -6.05
N ASN A 148 4.30 16.57 -5.83
CA ASN A 148 3.96 17.62 -6.79
C ASN A 148 4.55 18.93 -6.29
N TRP A 149 5.40 19.53 -7.09
CA TRP A 149 6.07 20.76 -6.72
C TRP A 149 6.07 21.78 -7.84
N ASP A 150 5.34 22.87 -7.67
CA ASP A 150 5.41 24.03 -8.53
C ASP A 150 6.49 24.98 -8.01
N LEU A 151 7.75 24.69 -8.38
CA LEU A 151 8.90 25.46 -7.89
C LEU A 151 8.77 26.94 -8.24
N THR A 152 8.27 27.22 -9.44
CA THR A 152 7.90 28.58 -9.88
C THR A 152 6.52 28.57 -10.53
N LYS A 153 5.96 29.74 -10.84
CA LYS A 153 4.67 29.86 -11.54
C LYS A 153 4.64 29.13 -12.91
N ASN A 154 5.80 28.89 -13.51
CA ASN A 154 5.95 28.31 -14.83
C ASN A 154 6.68 26.96 -14.83
N LEU A 155 7.29 26.56 -13.73
CA LEU A 155 8.01 25.30 -13.59
C LEU A 155 7.26 24.37 -12.65
N HIS A 156 6.71 23.31 -13.21
CA HIS A 156 5.98 22.27 -12.51
C HIS A 156 6.81 21.00 -12.52
N MET A 157 7.00 20.42 -11.35
CA MET A 157 7.75 19.19 -11.16
C MET A 157 6.84 18.14 -10.52
N ASN A 158 6.86 16.94 -11.07
CA ASN A 158 6.14 15.79 -10.55
C ASN A 158 7.13 14.63 -10.40
N PHE A 159 7.14 14.05 -9.21
CA PHE A 159 7.87 12.84 -8.91
C PHE A 159 6.90 11.77 -8.46
N GLN A 160 7.02 10.57 -9.02
CA GLN A 160 6.23 9.40 -8.63
C GLN A 160 7.17 8.20 -8.52
N SER A 161 6.95 7.39 -7.51
CA SER A 161 7.64 6.12 -7.32
C SER A 161 6.65 5.07 -6.84
N ALA A 162 6.68 3.90 -7.45
CA ALA A 162 5.90 2.75 -7.04
C ALA A 162 6.83 1.54 -6.87
N THR A 163 6.63 0.81 -5.79
CA THR A 163 7.36 -0.42 -5.49
C THR A 163 6.36 -1.50 -5.11
N HIS A 164 6.41 -2.62 -5.81
CA HIS A 164 5.71 -3.83 -5.44
C HIS A 164 6.73 -4.81 -4.89
N ALA A 165 6.53 -5.26 -3.67
CA ALA A 165 7.42 -6.19 -2.99
C ALA A 165 6.63 -7.37 -2.44
N GLN A 166 7.29 -8.51 -2.33
CA GLN A 166 6.77 -9.69 -1.67
C GLN A 166 7.41 -9.78 -0.26
N VAL A 167 6.59 -10.06 0.73
CA VAL A 167 7.05 -10.45 2.05
C VAL A 167 7.24 -11.96 2.03
N ASP A 168 8.46 -12.41 2.29
CA ASP A 168 8.80 -13.83 2.22
C ASP A 168 8.15 -14.56 3.39
N VAL A 169 7.36 -15.57 3.05
CA VAL A 169 6.66 -16.44 3.98
C VAL A 169 7.21 -17.85 3.83
N PRO A 170 7.83 -18.42 4.87
CA PRO A 170 8.36 -19.77 4.78
C PRO A 170 7.22 -20.80 4.74
N TYR A 171 7.36 -21.81 3.89
CA TYR A 171 6.42 -22.91 3.80
C TYR A 171 6.54 -23.84 5.00
N PRO A 172 5.45 -24.27 5.64
CA PRO A 172 5.51 -25.21 6.76
C PRO A 172 5.81 -26.64 6.28
N ASP A 173 6.89 -27.22 6.79
CA ASP A 173 7.25 -28.64 6.58
C ASP A 173 6.54 -29.57 7.56
N VAL A 174 5.65 -29.06 8.39
CA VAL A 174 5.01 -29.82 9.48
C VAL A 174 3.54 -29.98 9.22
N ASP A 175 3.06 -31.22 9.27
CA ASP A 175 1.63 -31.54 9.22
C ASP A 175 0.92 -30.98 10.47
N THR A 176 0.00 -30.06 10.23
CA THR A 176 -0.73 -29.33 11.28
C THR A 176 -1.67 -30.22 12.09
N ASP A 177 -2.17 -31.30 11.50
CA ASP A 177 -3.12 -32.22 12.14
C ASP A 177 -2.41 -33.24 13.03
N LEU A 178 -1.24 -33.73 12.58
CA LEU A 178 -0.47 -34.75 13.32
C LEU A 178 0.47 -34.15 14.38
N TYR A 179 0.97 -32.95 14.14
CA TYR A 179 2.02 -32.32 14.95
C TYR A 179 1.69 -30.87 15.33
N ALA A 180 0.51 -30.66 15.88
CA ALA A 180 0.02 -29.31 16.22
C ALA A 180 1.01 -28.50 17.09
N ASP A 181 1.62 -29.12 18.09
CA ASP A 181 2.61 -28.45 18.97
C ASP A 181 3.85 -28.01 18.22
N GLN A 182 4.36 -28.85 17.32
CA GLN A 182 5.52 -28.53 16.48
C GLN A 182 5.19 -27.42 15.48
N TYR A 183 3.98 -27.42 14.93
CA TYR A 183 3.51 -26.35 14.06
C TYR A 183 3.43 -25.02 14.80
N HIS A 184 2.88 -25.00 16.01
CA HIS A 184 2.85 -23.80 16.84
C HIS A 184 4.24 -23.26 17.15
N ALA A 185 5.17 -24.13 17.56
CA ALA A 185 6.55 -23.75 17.81
C ALA A 185 7.25 -23.21 16.55
N TRP A 186 7.03 -23.84 15.39
CA TRP A 186 7.52 -23.36 14.10
C TRP A 186 6.94 -21.99 13.75
N LYS A 187 5.63 -21.81 13.92
CA LYS A 187 4.96 -20.54 13.62
C LYS A 187 5.49 -19.40 14.49
N ASP A 188 5.68 -19.62 15.76
CA ASP A 188 6.16 -18.60 16.69
C ASP A 188 7.64 -18.24 16.49
N SER A 189 8.47 -19.19 16.08
CA SER A 189 9.90 -18.97 15.92
C SER A 189 10.29 -18.68 14.46
N VAL A 190 10.05 -19.60 13.55
CA VAL A 190 10.55 -19.52 12.16
C VAL A 190 9.70 -18.56 11.33
N TYR A 191 8.39 -18.76 11.31
CA TYR A 191 7.49 -17.93 10.51
C TYR A 191 7.55 -16.45 10.92
N ARG A 192 7.38 -16.18 12.22
CA ARG A 192 7.43 -14.82 12.75
C ARG A 192 8.77 -14.13 12.50
N SER A 193 9.88 -14.86 12.67
CA SER A 193 11.20 -14.31 12.40
C SER A 193 11.43 -14.01 10.93
N ALA A 194 10.97 -14.88 10.02
CA ALA A 194 11.09 -14.67 8.58
C ALA A 194 10.29 -13.47 8.12
N VAL A 195 9.01 -13.36 8.53
CA VAL A 195 8.14 -12.22 8.22
C VAL A 195 8.73 -10.92 8.76
N LEU A 196 9.17 -10.89 10.02
CA LEU A 196 9.78 -9.70 10.62
C LEU A 196 11.05 -9.27 9.91
N ASN A 197 11.92 -10.23 9.54
CA ASN A 197 13.12 -9.94 8.78
C ASN A 197 12.79 -9.40 7.39
N SER A 198 11.83 -10.00 6.68
CA SER A 198 11.41 -9.54 5.38
C SER A 198 10.82 -8.13 5.44
N VAL A 199 9.98 -7.83 6.43
CA VAL A 199 9.47 -6.47 6.67
C VAL A 199 10.60 -5.50 7.01
N ARG A 200 11.58 -5.90 7.81
CA ARG A 200 12.74 -5.06 8.17
C ARG A 200 13.62 -4.74 6.96
N THR A 201 13.75 -5.66 6.01
CA THR A 201 14.50 -5.48 4.76
C THR A 201 13.68 -4.89 3.63
N TRP A 202 12.45 -4.42 3.91
CA TRP A 202 11.50 -3.83 2.96
C TRP A 202 10.92 -4.82 1.94
N GLY A 203 10.96 -6.10 2.23
CA GLY A 203 10.50 -7.18 1.35
C GLY A 203 11.43 -7.42 0.15
N THR A 204 11.14 -8.48 -0.58
CA THR A 204 11.82 -8.79 -1.84
C THR A 204 11.13 -8.03 -2.98
N PRO A 205 11.78 -7.06 -3.64
CA PRO A 205 11.15 -6.26 -4.68
C PRO A 205 10.82 -7.13 -5.89
N LEU A 206 9.58 -7.08 -6.33
CA LEU A 206 9.09 -7.72 -7.55
C LEU A 206 9.13 -6.76 -8.73
N ASP A 207 8.75 -5.51 -8.48
CA ASP A 207 8.72 -4.45 -9.46
C ASP A 207 9.02 -3.11 -8.79
N TYR A 208 9.72 -2.26 -9.53
CA TYR A 208 10.04 -0.91 -9.10
C TYR A 208 9.96 0.03 -10.29
N SER A 209 9.15 1.07 -10.16
CA SER A 209 9.04 2.13 -11.15
C SER A 209 9.26 3.49 -10.52
N GLN A 210 9.94 4.35 -11.26
CA GLN A 210 10.16 5.73 -10.85
C GLN A 210 10.01 6.64 -12.04
N SER A 211 9.27 7.72 -11.89
CA SER A 211 9.13 8.74 -12.92
C SER A 211 9.34 10.12 -12.33
N PHE A 212 10.09 10.93 -13.06
CA PHE A 212 10.27 12.34 -12.79
C PHE A 212 9.91 13.13 -14.04
N THR A 213 8.99 14.07 -13.89
CA THR A 213 8.56 14.94 -14.98
C THR A 213 8.72 16.39 -14.54
N ALA A 214 9.42 17.17 -15.35
CA ALA A 214 9.52 18.60 -15.18
C ALA A 214 8.98 19.29 -16.43
N SER A 215 8.03 20.19 -16.26
CA SER A 215 7.45 20.99 -17.35
C SER A 215 7.66 22.47 -17.09
N TYR A 216 8.17 23.16 -18.10
CA TYR A 216 8.38 24.59 -18.04
C TYR A 216 7.59 25.31 -19.12
N LYS A 217 6.71 26.23 -18.72
CA LYS A 217 5.95 27.06 -19.66
C LYS A 217 6.70 28.37 -19.89
N VAL A 218 7.25 28.52 -21.08
CA VAL A 218 7.93 29.78 -21.47
C VAL A 218 6.88 30.88 -21.66
N PRO A 219 7.01 32.02 -20.94
CA PRO A 219 6.07 33.14 -21.08
C PRO A 219 6.37 34.00 -22.33
N LEU A 220 6.15 33.44 -23.51
CA LEU A 220 6.45 34.10 -24.80
C LEU A 220 5.70 35.42 -25.00
N ASN A 221 4.52 35.52 -24.45
CA ASN A 221 3.70 36.73 -24.46
C ASN A 221 4.30 37.92 -23.68
N LEU A 222 5.37 37.70 -22.92
CA LEU A 222 6.08 38.75 -22.19
C LEU A 222 7.36 39.19 -22.90
N LEU A 223 7.75 38.51 -23.97
CA LEU A 223 8.93 38.88 -24.77
C LEU A 223 8.55 40.01 -25.71
N PRO A 224 9.29 41.17 -25.69
CA PRO A 224 8.97 42.33 -26.52
C PRO A 224 9.17 42.09 -28.04
N VAL A 225 9.62 40.90 -28.40
CA VAL A 225 9.85 40.49 -29.83
C VAL A 225 8.58 39.95 -30.48
N PHE A 226 7.55 39.61 -29.68
CA PHE A 226 6.29 39.00 -30.15
C PHE A 226 5.07 39.92 -29.96
N ASP A 227 5.27 41.23 -29.74
CA ASP A 227 4.24 42.26 -29.76
C ASP A 227 4.07 42.90 -31.16
#